data_42e21528f91221710a03d3359697c54b
#
_entry.id   42e21528f91221710a03d3359697c54b
#
_cell.length_a   1.000
_cell.length_b   1.000
_cell.length_c   1.000
_cell.angle_alpha   90.00
_cell.angle_beta   90.00
_cell.angle_gamma   90.00
#
_symmetry.space_group_name_H-M   'P 1'
#
loop_
_entity.id
_entity.type
_entity.pdbx_description
1 polymer ?
#
loop_
_entity_poly.entity_id
_entity_poly.type
_entity_poly.pdbx_seq_one_letter_code
_entity_poly.pdbx_strand_id
1 'polypeptide(L)'
;LYWINGGRKMAAEIVNEISEFLQKGRAKNVKKLVQQALDEGVDAKEILEEGLLSGMMTIGGKFKRNEVFVPEVLVAARAMNAGVTILEPKLIEIGNEPIGKAVIGTVKGDLHDIGKNLVVMMMKGAGFEIVDLGTDVPAEAFVDKAEEIGADVIGMSALLTTTMPNMKDILDVLEERGLRDKYIVMAGGAPVNQAFADQIGADYYTEDAASAAEIAKEAVLKRKAS
;
A
#
# COMPACT_ATOMS: atom_id res chain seq x y z
N LEU A 1 -13.33 6.89 -37.70
CA LEU A 1 -14.13 6.84 -36.46
C LEU A 1 -14.42 5.40 -35.97
N TYR A 2 -14.67 4.41 -36.88
CA TYR A 2 -14.96 3.02 -36.48
C TYR A 2 -13.76 2.26 -35.89
N TRP A 3 -12.53 2.54 -36.34
CA TRP A 3 -11.29 1.86 -35.88
C TRP A 3 -10.86 2.33 -34.47
N ILE A 4 -11.13 3.59 -34.12
CA ILE A 4 -10.76 4.14 -32.82
C ILE A 4 -11.64 3.54 -31.69
N ASN A 5 -12.91 3.29 -31.95
CA ASN A 5 -13.85 2.68 -31.00
C ASN A 5 -13.57 1.18 -30.75
N GLY A 6 -13.10 0.43 -31.76
CA GLY A 6 -12.77 -0.99 -31.62
C GLY A 6 -11.56 -1.22 -30.73
N GLY A 7 -10.49 -0.42 -30.91
CA GLY A 7 -9.27 -0.53 -30.10
C GLY A 7 -9.46 -0.19 -28.63
N ARG A 8 -10.21 0.89 -28.32
CA ARG A 8 -10.57 1.25 -26.95
C ARG A 8 -11.42 0.20 -26.24
N LYS A 9 -12.33 -0.45 -26.96
CA LYS A 9 -13.17 -1.50 -26.39
C LYS A 9 -12.33 -2.74 -26.04
N MET A 10 -11.42 -3.15 -26.91
CA MET A 10 -10.49 -4.26 -26.65
C MET A 10 -9.55 -3.95 -25.48
N ALA A 11 -8.98 -2.74 -25.41
CA ALA A 11 -8.16 -2.30 -24.29
C ALA A 11 -8.92 -2.38 -22.94
N ALA A 12 -10.14 -1.88 -22.90
CA ALA A 12 -10.97 -1.96 -21.69
C ALA A 12 -11.32 -3.41 -21.30
N GLU A 13 -11.57 -4.29 -22.27
CA GLU A 13 -11.85 -5.70 -22.02
C GLU A 13 -10.65 -6.42 -21.39
N ILE A 14 -9.45 -6.27 -21.96
CA ILE A 14 -8.25 -6.92 -21.44
C ILE A 14 -7.86 -6.38 -20.06
N VAL A 15 -8.00 -5.09 -19.81
CA VAL A 15 -7.74 -4.45 -18.50
C VAL A 15 -8.71 -4.96 -17.43
N ASN A 16 -9.98 -5.09 -17.75
CA ASN A 16 -10.98 -5.71 -16.86
C ASN A 16 -10.65 -7.18 -16.56
N GLU A 17 -10.23 -7.96 -17.56
CA GLU A 17 -9.81 -9.35 -17.34
C GLU A 17 -8.59 -9.44 -16.40
N ILE A 18 -7.63 -8.52 -16.51
CA ILE A 18 -6.49 -8.43 -15.59
C ILE A 18 -6.98 -8.27 -14.16
N SER A 19 -7.89 -7.32 -13.91
CA SER A 19 -8.50 -7.09 -12.60
C SER A 19 -9.23 -8.32 -12.06
N GLU A 20 -10.02 -9.00 -12.88
CA GLU A 20 -10.73 -10.20 -12.49
C GLU A 20 -9.79 -11.37 -12.13
N PHE A 21 -8.76 -11.63 -12.94
CA PHE A 21 -7.80 -12.69 -12.67
C PHE A 21 -6.92 -12.39 -11.45
N LEU A 22 -6.61 -11.11 -11.22
CA LEU A 22 -5.93 -10.66 -10.01
C LEU A 22 -6.78 -10.99 -8.78
N GLN A 23 -8.06 -10.62 -8.75
CA GLN A 23 -8.98 -10.92 -7.65
C GLN A 23 -9.10 -12.42 -7.36
N LYS A 24 -8.96 -13.27 -8.38
CA LYS A 24 -8.93 -14.73 -8.28
C LYS A 24 -7.55 -15.29 -7.91
N GLY A 25 -6.53 -14.44 -7.70
CA GLY A 25 -5.16 -14.82 -7.38
C GLY A 25 -4.43 -15.59 -8.50
N ARG A 26 -4.86 -15.43 -9.76
CA ARG A 26 -4.33 -16.16 -10.92
C ARG A 26 -3.11 -15.46 -11.52
N ALA A 27 -2.00 -15.46 -10.80
CA ALA A 27 -0.77 -14.75 -11.18
C ALA A 27 -0.26 -15.06 -12.60
N LYS A 28 -0.38 -16.32 -13.07
CA LYS A 28 0.03 -16.71 -14.45
C LYS A 28 -0.84 -16.02 -15.51
N ASN A 29 -2.15 -15.93 -15.27
CA ASN A 29 -3.07 -15.26 -16.19
C ASN A 29 -2.82 -13.75 -16.20
N VAL A 30 -2.64 -13.14 -15.03
CA VAL A 30 -2.29 -11.72 -14.90
C VAL A 30 -1.02 -11.40 -15.69
N LYS A 31 0.06 -12.17 -15.50
CA LYS A 31 1.30 -11.99 -16.29
C LYS A 31 1.07 -12.01 -17.80
N LYS A 32 0.33 -13.04 -18.26
CA LYS A 32 0.05 -13.20 -19.70
C LYS A 32 -0.74 -12.02 -20.25
N LEU A 33 -1.81 -11.61 -19.54
CA LEU A 33 -2.69 -10.53 -19.99
C LEU A 33 -2.01 -9.16 -19.93
N VAL A 34 -1.19 -8.89 -18.90
CA VAL A 34 -0.40 -7.65 -18.82
C VAL A 34 0.58 -7.56 -19.99
N GLN A 35 1.30 -8.65 -20.30
CA GLN A 35 2.18 -8.65 -21.47
C GLN A 35 1.42 -8.46 -22.78
N GLN A 36 0.30 -9.15 -22.94
CA GLN A 36 -0.56 -9.02 -24.12
C GLN A 36 -1.09 -7.59 -24.27
N ALA A 37 -1.54 -6.96 -23.18
CA ALA A 37 -2.02 -5.57 -23.19
C ALA A 37 -0.92 -4.59 -23.64
N LEU A 38 0.32 -4.77 -23.15
CA LEU A 38 1.47 -3.99 -23.61
C LEU A 38 1.78 -4.20 -25.08
N ASP A 39 1.75 -5.45 -25.57
CA ASP A 39 2.01 -5.81 -26.96
C ASP A 39 0.92 -5.23 -27.90
N GLU A 40 -0.31 -5.11 -27.43
CA GLU A 40 -1.44 -4.48 -28.12
C GLU A 40 -1.44 -2.95 -28.02
N GLY A 41 -0.46 -2.36 -27.30
CA GLY A 41 -0.26 -0.93 -27.20
C GLY A 41 -1.17 -0.23 -26.17
N VAL A 42 -1.73 -0.97 -25.21
CA VAL A 42 -2.45 -0.37 -24.07
C VAL A 42 -1.45 0.39 -23.19
N ASP A 43 -1.84 1.57 -22.74
CA ASP A 43 -0.99 2.42 -21.90
C ASP A 43 -0.63 1.71 -20.59
N ALA A 44 0.66 1.72 -20.22
CA ALA A 44 1.16 1.02 -19.04
C ALA A 44 0.54 1.56 -17.74
N LYS A 45 0.23 2.86 -17.69
CA LYS A 45 -0.44 3.49 -16.58
C LYS A 45 -1.90 3.04 -16.47
N GLU A 46 -2.62 2.92 -17.59
CA GLU A 46 -3.97 2.38 -17.62
C GLU A 46 -4.02 0.92 -17.13
N ILE A 47 -3.07 0.07 -17.58
CA ILE A 47 -2.96 -1.32 -17.10
C ILE A 47 -2.70 -1.34 -15.59
N LEU A 48 -1.83 -0.47 -15.08
CA LEU A 48 -1.54 -0.37 -13.66
C LEU A 48 -2.79 0.06 -12.88
N GLU A 49 -3.37 1.20 -13.21
CA GLU A 49 -4.44 1.85 -12.44
C GLU A 49 -5.75 1.07 -12.53
N GLU A 50 -6.23 0.81 -13.74
CA GLU A 50 -7.54 0.19 -13.96
C GLU A 50 -7.51 -1.35 -13.88
N GLY A 51 -6.37 -1.96 -14.21
CA GLY A 51 -6.23 -3.42 -14.15
C GLY A 51 -5.77 -3.92 -12.77
N LEU A 52 -4.58 -3.50 -12.34
CA LEU A 52 -3.94 -4.06 -11.16
C LEU A 52 -4.39 -3.38 -9.87
N LEU A 53 -4.29 -2.06 -9.76
CA LEU A 53 -4.65 -1.34 -8.53
C LEU A 53 -6.16 -1.42 -8.27
N SER A 54 -7.01 -1.24 -9.28
CA SER A 54 -8.46 -1.40 -9.18
C SER A 54 -8.86 -2.80 -8.69
N GLY A 55 -8.22 -3.86 -9.23
CA GLY A 55 -8.42 -5.24 -8.77
C GLY A 55 -8.05 -5.44 -7.30
N MET A 56 -6.93 -4.87 -6.87
CA MET A 56 -6.48 -4.97 -5.48
C MET A 56 -7.36 -4.16 -4.52
N MET A 57 -7.82 -2.98 -4.93
CA MET A 57 -8.80 -2.18 -4.16
C MET A 57 -10.12 -2.93 -3.98
N THR A 58 -10.58 -3.65 -5.01
CA THR A 58 -11.78 -4.49 -4.91
C THR A 58 -11.62 -5.61 -3.89
N ILE A 59 -10.45 -6.27 -3.85
CA ILE A 59 -10.12 -7.27 -2.81
C ILE A 59 -10.08 -6.61 -1.43
N GLY A 60 -9.49 -5.42 -1.30
CA GLY A 60 -9.49 -4.66 -0.05
C GLY A 60 -10.89 -4.38 0.48
N GLY A 61 -11.79 -3.91 -0.39
CA GLY A 61 -13.19 -3.68 -0.04
C GLY A 61 -13.93 -4.97 0.37
N LYS A 62 -13.68 -6.08 -0.31
CA LYS A 62 -14.23 -7.40 0.07
C LYS A 62 -13.68 -7.89 1.41
N PHE A 63 -12.38 -7.69 1.68
CA PHE A 63 -11.74 -8.03 2.95
C PHE A 63 -12.35 -7.24 4.10
N LYS A 64 -12.54 -5.95 3.95
CA LYS A 64 -13.20 -5.07 4.93
C LYS A 64 -14.63 -5.49 5.27
N ARG A 65 -15.36 -6.06 4.31
CA ARG A 65 -16.72 -6.59 4.51
C ARG A 65 -16.76 -8.07 4.92
N ASN A 66 -15.61 -8.69 5.21
CA ASN A 66 -15.47 -10.11 5.54
C ASN A 66 -15.99 -11.07 4.45
N GLU A 67 -15.96 -10.64 3.18
CA GLU A 67 -16.34 -11.47 2.01
C GLU A 67 -15.16 -12.33 1.51
N VAL A 68 -13.93 -11.91 1.84
CA VAL A 68 -12.68 -12.65 1.62
C VAL A 68 -11.82 -12.59 2.87
N PHE A 69 -10.87 -13.53 3.01
CA PHE A 69 -10.00 -13.63 4.17
C PHE A 69 -8.52 -13.48 3.76
N VAL A 70 -7.61 -13.53 4.75
CA VAL A 70 -6.17 -13.34 4.53
C VAL A 70 -5.59 -14.17 3.38
N PRO A 71 -5.90 -15.47 3.22
CA PRO A 71 -5.36 -16.26 2.10
C PRO A 71 -5.70 -15.69 0.73
N GLU A 72 -6.93 -15.21 0.52
CA GLU A 72 -7.37 -14.62 -0.75
C GLU A 72 -6.63 -13.30 -1.03
N VAL A 73 -6.42 -12.48 0.01
CA VAL A 73 -5.63 -11.24 -0.10
C VAL A 73 -4.19 -11.54 -0.51
N LEU A 74 -3.56 -12.56 0.11
CA LEU A 74 -2.18 -12.96 -0.19
C LEU A 74 -2.01 -13.42 -1.65
N VAL A 75 -2.94 -14.22 -2.18
CA VAL A 75 -2.84 -14.70 -3.56
C VAL A 75 -3.14 -13.59 -4.57
N ALA A 76 -4.06 -12.66 -4.25
CA ALA A 76 -4.32 -11.48 -5.07
C ALA A 76 -3.11 -10.54 -5.11
N ALA A 77 -2.48 -10.25 -3.96
CA ALA A 77 -1.27 -9.44 -3.88
C ALA A 77 -0.09 -10.07 -4.66
N ARG A 78 0.05 -11.41 -4.60
CA ARG A 78 1.04 -12.11 -5.43
C ARG A 78 0.76 -11.95 -6.92
N ALA A 79 -0.51 -12.02 -7.33
CA ALA A 79 -0.90 -11.81 -8.71
C ALA A 79 -0.64 -10.36 -9.16
N MET A 80 -0.92 -9.37 -8.31
CA MET A 80 -0.60 -7.97 -8.55
C MET A 80 0.89 -7.76 -8.74
N ASN A 81 1.73 -8.22 -7.81
CA ASN A 81 3.19 -8.08 -7.90
C ASN A 81 3.74 -8.72 -9.18
N ALA A 82 3.17 -9.85 -9.60
CA ALA A 82 3.55 -10.51 -10.84
C ALA A 82 3.24 -9.67 -12.09
N GLY A 83 2.15 -8.90 -12.09
CA GLY A 83 1.81 -7.94 -13.14
C GLY A 83 2.71 -6.71 -13.12
N VAL A 84 2.90 -6.12 -11.93
CA VAL A 84 3.76 -4.94 -11.74
C VAL A 84 5.17 -5.19 -12.23
N THR A 85 5.77 -6.37 -11.95
CA THR A 85 7.11 -6.73 -12.43
C THR A 85 7.25 -6.65 -13.96
N ILE A 86 6.17 -6.92 -14.71
CA ILE A 86 6.18 -6.80 -16.18
C ILE A 86 6.04 -5.34 -16.60
N LEU A 87 5.24 -4.56 -15.89
CA LEU A 87 5.02 -3.14 -16.19
C LEU A 87 6.20 -2.25 -15.80
N GLU A 88 6.97 -2.63 -14.77
CA GLU A 88 7.99 -1.79 -14.13
C GLU A 88 8.95 -1.10 -15.12
N PRO A 89 9.56 -1.79 -16.10
CA PRO A 89 10.44 -1.14 -17.06
C PRO A 89 9.72 -0.03 -17.85
N LYS A 90 8.47 -0.26 -18.23
CA LYS A 90 7.67 0.69 -19.01
C LYS A 90 7.20 1.87 -18.15
N LEU A 91 6.84 1.62 -16.91
CA LEU A 91 6.45 2.66 -15.95
C LEU A 91 7.63 3.61 -15.64
N ILE A 92 8.84 3.07 -15.51
CA ILE A 92 10.06 3.87 -15.35
C ILE A 92 10.31 4.74 -16.60
N GLU A 93 10.17 4.16 -17.79
CA GLU A 93 10.37 4.88 -19.06
C GLU A 93 9.43 6.09 -19.21
N ILE A 94 8.17 5.97 -18.78
CA ILE A 94 7.18 7.06 -18.84
C ILE A 94 7.21 8.00 -17.62
N GLY A 95 8.13 7.78 -16.66
CA GLY A 95 8.25 8.61 -15.45
C GLY A 95 7.04 8.52 -14.51
N ASN A 96 6.40 7.35 -14.43
CA ASN A 96 5.27 7.15 -13.53
C ASN A 96 5.76 7.14 -12.08
N GLU A 97 5.25 8.08 -11.27
CA GLU A 97 5.58 8.16 -9.85
C GLU A 97 4.50 7.50 -8.98
N PRO A 98 4.89 6.90 -7.82
CA PRO A 98 3.92 6.39 -6.86
C PRO A 98 3.07 7.53 -6.27
N ILE A 99 1.89 7.18 -5.75
CA ILE A 99 1.01 8.14 -5.04
C ILE A 99 1.74 8.78 -3.86
N GLY A 100 2.56 8.02 -3.16
CA GLY A 100 3.40 8.45 -2.06
C GLY A 100 4.36 7.35 -1.66
N LYS A 101 5.28 7.67 -0.75
CA LYS A 101 6.24 6.73 -0.18
C LYS A 101 5.93 6.51 1.29
N ALA A 102 6.03 5.28 1.75
CA ALA A 102 5.82 4.96 3.17
C ALA A 102 6.90 4.05 3.73
N VAL A 103 7.22 4.28 4.99
CA VAL A 103 8.02 3.38 5.81
C VAL A 103 7.08 2.70 6.80
N ILE A 104 7.12 1.38 6.86
CA ILE A 104 6.26 0.58 7.75
C ILE A 104 7.11 -0.41 8.51
N GLY A 105 6.85 -0.56 9.81
CA GLY A 105 7.57 -1.50 10.66
C GLY A 105 6.78 -1.90 11.89
N THR A 106 7.19 -3.02 12.50
CA THR A 106 6.73 -3.41 13.83
C THR A 106 7.72 -2.87 14.86
N VAL A 107 7.20 -2.20 15.88
CA VAL A 107 7.99 -1.48 16.88
C VAL A 107 8.93 -2.41 17.67
N LYS A 108 9.94 -1.81 18.29
CA LYS A 108 10.93 -2.49 19.11
C LYS A 108 10.29 -3.44 20.15
N GLY A 109 10.86 -4.64 20.28
CA GLY A 109 10.39 -5.67 21.20
C GLY A 109 9.20 -6.47 20.70
N ASP A 110 8.65 -6.16 19.53
CA ASP A 110 7.53 -6.88 18.94
C ASP A 110 7.96 -7.61 17.66
N LEU A 111 7.63 -8.90 17.57
CA LEU A 111 8.01 -9.76 16.43
C LEU A 111 6.83 -10.14 15.53
N HIS A 112 5.64 -9.61 15.80
CA HIS A 112 4.45 -9.91 15.02
C HIS A 112 4.41 -9.10 13.73
N ASP A 113 4.18 -9.76 12.60
CA ASP A 113 4.25 -9.14 11.29
C ASP A 113 3.04 -9.40 10.37
N ILE A 114 2.14 -10.33 10.72
CA ILE A 114 1.02 -10.71 9.84
C ILE A 114 0.16 -9.50 9.50
N GLY A 115 -0.27 -8.74 10.49
CA GLY A 115 -1.09 -7.53 10.29
C GLY A 115 -0.33 -6.46 9.51
N LYS A 116 0.94 -6.21 9.88
CA LYS A 116 1.83 -5.29 9.20
C LYS A 116 2.00 -5.64 7.72
N ASN A 117 2.23 -6.92 7.41
CA ASN A 117 2.40 -7.39 6.05
C ASN A 117 1.13 -7.21 5.20
N LEU A 118 -0.06 -7.36 5.81
CA LEU A 118 -1.33 -7.05 5.13
C LEU A 118 -1.43 -5.55 4.80
N VAL A 119 -1.07 -4.67 5.72
CA VAL A 119 -1.04 -3.21 5.48
C VAL A 119 -0.09 -2.90 4.33
N VAL A 120 1.13 -3.44 4.35
CA VAL A 120 2.12 -3.27 3.27
C VAL A 120 1.53 -3.69 1.91
N MET A 121 0.86 -4.85 1.84
CA MET A 121 0.25 -5.32 0.60
C MET A 121 -0.88 -4.42 0.12
N MET A 122 -1.77 -3.99 1.03
CA MET A 122 -2.89 -3.10 0.69
C MET A 122 -2.42 -1.72 0.25
N MET A 123 -1.42 -1.16 0.91
CA MET A 123 -0.86 0.14 0.52
C MET A 123 -0.12 0.06 -0.82
N LYS A 124 0.62 -1.02 -1.10
CA LYS A 124 1.17 -1.27 -2.46
C LYS A 124 0.06 -1.36 -3.49
N GLY A 125 -1.04 -2.07 -3.16
CA GLY A 125 -2.24 -2.15 -3.97
C GLY A 125 -2.97 -0.83 -4.17
N ALA A 126 -2.75 0.15 -3.32
CA ALA A 126 -3.26 1.51 -3.45
C ALA A 126 -2.31 2.46 -4.21
N GLY A 127 -1.13 1.97 -4.65
CA GLY A 127 -0.18 2.72 -5.46
C GLY A 127 0.98 3.37 -4.69
N PHE A 128 1.25 2.94 -3.46
CA PHE A 128 2.39 3.40 -2.68
C PHE A 128 3.68 2.63 -2.99
N GLU A 129 4.81 3.34 -2.93
CA GLU A 129 6.12 2.74 -2.75
C GLU A 129 6.36 2.49 -1.25
N ILE A 130 6.64 1.24 -0.85
CA ILE A 130 6.75 0.86 0.57
C ILE A 130 8.13 0.29 0.86
N VAL A 131 8.78 0.86 1.89
CA VAL A 131 9.90 0.24 2.56
C VAL A 131 9.41 -0.41 3.85
N ASP A 132 9.47 -1.73 3.88
CA ASP A 132 9.14 -2.54 5.07
C ASP A 132 10.40 -2.74 5.91
N LEU A 133 10.40 -2.22 7.14
CA LEU A 133 11.52 -2.32 8.07
C LEU A 133 11.58 -3.67 8.80
N GLY A 134 10.55 -4.50 8.67
CA GLY A 134 10.44 -5.77 9.38
C GLY A 134 9.89 -5.59 10.80
N THR A 135 10.45 -6.34 11.73
CA THR A 135 10.01 -6.42 13.13
C THR A 135 11.12 -6.01 14.08
N ASP A 136 10.78 -5.73 15.35
CA ASP A 136 11.73 -5.31 16.39
C ASP A 136 12.56 -4.07 15.98
N VAL A 137 11.88 -3.09 15.39
CA VAL A 137 12.53 -1.91 14.79
C VAL A 137 12.65 -0.78 15.82
N PRO A 138 13.86 -0.26 16.09
CA PRO A 138 14.04 0.88 16.98
C PRO A 138 13.49 2.16 16.36
N ALA A 139 13.09 3.12 17.21
CA ALA A 139 12.42 4.35 16.80
C ALA A 139 13.22 5.16 15.78
N GLU A 140 14.52 5.29 16.00
CA GLU A 140 15.44 6.04 15.14
C GLU A 140 15.47 5.46 13.71
N ALA A 141 15.37 4.12 13.57
CA ALA A 141 15.40 3.48 12.25
C ALA A 141 14.17 3.81 11.40
N PHE A 142 13.00 4.02 12.02
CA PHE A 142 11.83 4.53 11.30
C PHE A 142 12.09 5.92 10.73
N VAL A 143 12.62 6.82 11.56
CA VAL A 143 12.84 8.20 11.18
C VAL A 143 13.99 8.32 10.17
N ASP A 144 15.11 7.63 10.40
CA ASP A 144 16.26 7.63 9.49
C ASP A 144 15.86 7.15 8.09
N LYS A 145 15.09 6.04 8.02
CA LYS A 145 14.65 5.51 6.74
C LYS A 145 13.62 6.42 6.07
N ALA A 146 12.73 7.04 6.84
CA ALA A 146 11.75 7.98 6.30
C ALA A 146 12.43 9.22 5.70
N GLU A 147 13.51 9.71 6.33
CA GLU A 147 14.32 10.81 5.78
C GLU A 147 15.07 10.38 4.52
N GLU A 148 15.71 9.20 4.55
CA GLU A 148 16.50 8.66 3.44
C GLU A 148 15.71 8.54 2.14
N ILE A 149 14.47 8.01 2.22
CA ILE A 149 13.65 7.79 1.02
C ILE A 149 12.73 8.96 0.67
N GLY A 150 12.67 9.99 1.52
CA GLY A 150 11.69 11.07 1.40
C GLY A 150 10.26 10.56 1.54
N ALA A 151 9.97 9.83 2.63
CA ALA A 151 8.65 9.26 2.87
C ALA A 151 7.59 10.33 3.10
N ASP A 152 6.34 10.01 2.78
CA ASP A 152 5.15 10.79 3.13
C ASP A 152 4.50 10.23 4.41
N VAL A 153 4.62 8.91 4.64
CA VAL A 153 3.92 8.18 5.70
C VAL A 153 4.90 7.33 6.51
N ILE A 154 4.71 7.32 7.83
CA ILE A 154 5.31 6.36 8.76
C ILE A 154 4.19 5.53 9.37
N GLY A 155 4.21 4.21 9.13
CA GLY A 155 3.26 3.25 9.68
C GLY A 155 3.89 2.42 10.80
N MET A 156 3.26 2.44 11.97
CA MET A 156 3.72 1.74 13.16
C MET A 156 2.76 0.59 13.51
N SER A 157 3.32 -0.61 13.77
CA SER A 157 2.55 -1.79 14.17
C SER A 157 3.02 -2.32 15.52
N ALA A 158 2.07 -2.69 16.40
CA ALA A 158 2.31 -3.43 17.63
C ALA A 158 1.16 -4.41 17.90
N LEU A 159 1.49 -5.62 18.38
CA LEU A 159 0.47 -6.61 18.75
C LEU A 159 0.35 -6.82 20.28
N LEU A 160 1.34 -6.39 21.05
CA LEU A 160 1.36 -6.56 22.49
C LEU A 160 1.10 -5.22 23.20
N THR A 161 0.31 -5.25 24.27
CA THR A 161 0.09 -4.06 25.12
C THR A 161 1.40 -3.56 25.74
N THR A 162 2.37 -4.46 25.94
CA THR A 162 3.71 -4.14 26.48
C THR A 162 4.63 -3.46 25.47
N THR A 163 4.37 -3.59 24.16
CA THR A 163 5.17 -2.98 23.09
C THR A 163 4.54 -1.71 22.50
N MET A 164 3.23 -1.50 22.72
CA MET A 164 2.54 -0.28 22.28
C MET A 164 3.24 1.04 22.70
N PRO A 165 3.78 1.18 23.92
CA PRO A 165 4.46 2.41 24.31
C PRO A 165 5.62 2.81 23.40
N ASN A 166 6.29 1.83 22.75
CA ASN A 166 7.40 2.09 21.83
C ASN A 166 6.96 2.82 20.54
N MET A 167 5.65 2.92 20.27
CA MET A 167 5.14 3.82 19.22
C MET A 167 5.36 5.29 19.57
N LYS A 168 5.23 5.64 20.86
CA LYS A 168 5.49 7.02 21.34
C LYS A 168 6.93 7.41 21.13
N ASP A 169 7.88 6.49 21.30
CA ASP A 169 9.31 6.76 21.11
C ASP A 169 9.60 7.25 19.68
N ILE A 170 8.87 6.75 18.67
CA ILE A 170 9.02 7.20 17.26
C ILE A 170 8.56 8.66 17.13
N LEU A 171 7.44 9.02 17.76
CA LEU A 171 6.93 10.39 17.76
C LEU A 171 7.87 11.33 18.53
N ASP A 172 8.45 10.85 19.63
CA ASP A 172 9.42 11.64 20.41
C ASP A 172 10.67 11.94 19.56
N VAL A 173 11.19 10.96 18.83
CA VAL A 173 12.33 11.17 17.90
C VAL A 173 11.96 12.17 16.79
N LEU A 174 10.74 12.11 16.26
CA LEU A 174 10.25 13.08 15.27
C LEU A 174 10.18 14.50 15.85
N GLU A 175 9.68 14.66 17.08
CA GLU A 175 9.61 15.95 17.78
C GLU A 175 11.00 16.49 18.08
N GLU A 176 11.91 15.67 18.63
CA GLU A 176 13.29 16.04 18.94
C GLU A 176 14.06 16.53 17.72
N ARG A 177 13.80 15.93 16.56
CA ARG A 177 14.43 16.32 15.29
C ARG A 177 13.70 17.46 14.56
N GLY A 178 12.55 17.94 15.07
CA GLY A 178 11.72 18.95 14.40
C GLY A 178 11.06 18.46 13.12
N LEU A 179 10.78 17.16 13.04
CA LEU A 179 10.27 16.48 11.84
C LEU A 179 8.79 16.03 11.96
N ARG A 180 8.14 16.29 13.13
CA ARG A 180 6.80 15.77 13.41
C ARG A 180 5.78 16.13 12.30
N ASP A 181 5.79 17.36 11.84
CA ASP A 181 4.84 17.86 10.83
C ASP A 181 5.20 17.42 9.41
N LYS A 182 6.39 16.86 9.22
CA LYS A 182 6.85 16.40 7.88
C LYS A 182 6.16 15.12 7.44
N TYR A 183 5.78 14.25 8.38
CA TYR A 183 5.25 12.93 8.10
C TYR A 183 3.81 12.77 8.56
N ILE A 184 3.05 11.96 7.83
CA ILE A 184 1.79 11.40 8.27
C ILE A 184 2.12 10.15 9.10
N VAL A 185 1.78 10.14 10.38
CA VAL A 185 2.08 9.03 11.29
C VAL A 185 0.82 8.23 11.58
N MET A 186 0.87 6.94 11.26
CA MET A 186 -0.25 6.03 11.40
C MET A 186 0.07 4.91 12.40
N ALA A 187 -0.86 4.62 13.29
CA ALA A 187 -0.74 3.55 14.28
C ALA A 187 -1.79 2.46 14.05
N GLY A 188 -1.36 1.20 14.14
CA GLY A 188 -2.24 0.04 14.00
C GLY A 188 -1.74 -1.18 14.76
N GLY A 189 -2.63 -2.17 14.88
CA GLY A 189 -2.39 -3.41 15.61
C GLY A 189 -3.51 -3.74 16.58
N ALA A 190 -3.70 -5.02 16.90
CA ALA A 190 -4.87 -5.48 17.63
C ALA A 190 -5.14 -4.79 18.99
N PRO A 191 -4.14 -4.43 19.82
CA PRO A 191 -4.39 -3.70 21.07
C PRO A 191 -4.48 -2.18 20.91
N VAL A 192 -4.13 -1.65 19.71
CA VAL A 192 -4.16 -0.20 19.42
C VAL A 192 -5.60 0.24 19.19
N ASN A 193 -5.92 1.44 19.64
CA ASN A 193 -7.23 2.07 19.43
C ASN A 193 -7.07 3.59 19.25
N GLN A 194 -8.15 4.25 18.87
CA GLN A 194 -8.14 5.69 18.62
C GLN A 194 -7.65 6.50 19.81
N ALA A 195 -8.10 6.17 21.03
CA ALA A 195 -7.71 6.90 22.22
C ALA A 195 -6.20 6.83 22.50
N PHE A 196 -5.57 5.67 22.25
CA PHE A 196 -4.13 5.53 22.37
C PHE A 196 -3.40 6.30 21.25
N ALA A 197 -3.87 6.23 20.00
CA ALA A 197 -3.28 6.99 18.89
C ALA A 197 -3.30 8.50 19.17
N ASP A 198 -4.44 9.02 19.67
CA ASP A 198 -4.58 10.41 20.07
C ASP A 198 -3.63 10.78 21.22
N GLN A 199 -3.51 9.89 22.21
CA GLN A 199 -2.64 10.09 23.38
C GLN A 199 -1.17 10.21 22.99
N ILE A 200 -0.70 9.40 22.03
CA ILE A 200 0.70 9.44 21.59
C ILE A 200 0.96 10.53 20.54
N GLY A 201 -0.09 11.13 19.97
CA GLY A 201 -0.01 12.15 18.94
C GLY A 201 0.16 11.61 17.52
N ALA A 202 -0.27 10.37 17.23
CA ALA A 202 -0.37 9.85 15.88
C ALA A 202 -1.50 10.55 15.10
N ASP A 203 -1.34 10.70 13.77
CA ASP A 203 -2.35 11.39 12.95
C ASP A 203 -3.56 10.50 12.69
N TYR A 204 -3.35 9.20 12.56
CA TYR A 204 -4.42 8.24 12.26
C TYR A 204 -4.23 6.91 12.99
N TYR A 205 -5.35 6.37 13.43
CA TYR A 205 -5.51 4.97 13.80
C TYR A 205 -6.30 4.25 12.72
N THR A 206 -5.95 3.01 12.44
CA THR A 206 -6.71 2.16 11.51
C THR A 206 -6.92 0.76 12.09
N GLU A 207 -8.18 0.34 12.05
CA GLU A 207 -8.59 -0.95 12.61
C GLU A 207 -8.15 -2.13 11.73
N ASP A 208 -8.09 -1.92 10.41
CA ASP A 208 -7.78 -2.96 9.43
C ASP A 208 -6.87 -2.44 8.30
N ALA A 209 -6.29 -3.38 7.55
CA ALA A 209 -5.31 -3.09 6.52
C ALA A 209 -5.89 -2.36 5.29
N ALA A 210 -7.16 -2.60 4.95
CA ALA A 210 -7.80 -1.93 3.83
C ALA A 210 -8.07 -0.47 4.17
N SER A 211 -8.62 -0.21 5.36
CA SER A 211 -8.81 1.15 5.89
C SER A 211 -7.49 1.91 6.01
N ALA A 212 -6.39 1.23 6.39
CA ALA A 212 -5.06 1.84 6.44
C ALA A 212 -4.63 2.37 5.06
N ALA A 213 -4.81 1.58 4.02
CA ALA A 213 -4.47 1.98 2.65
C ALA A 213 -5.35 3.13 2.13
N GLU A 214 -6.66 3.08 2.40
CA GLU A 214 -7.61 4.13 2.02
C GLU A 214 -7.25 5.47 2.69
N ILE A 215 -7.08 5.47 4.01
CA ILE A 215 -6.76 6.68 4.80
C ILE A 215 -5.40 7.25 4.41
N ALA A 216 -4.37 6.40 4.25
CA ALA A 216 -3.06 6.84 3.80
C ALA A 216 -3.13 7.55 2.44
N LYS A 217 -3.87 6.98 1.49
CA LYS A 217 -4.06 7.56 0.16
C LYS A 217 -4.73 8.92 0.22
N GLU A 218 -5.84 9.02 0.95
CA GLU A 218 -6.57 10.28 1.11
C GLU A 218 -5.71 11.36 1.77
N ALA A 219 -4.99 11.01 2.84
CA ALA A 219 -4.15 11.94 3.59
C ALA A 219 -2.99 12.47 2.74
N VAL A 220 -2.31 11.61 1.98
CA VAL A 220 -1.20 12.02 1.09
C VAL A 220 -1.70 12.88 -0.05
N LEU A 221 -2.79 12.50 -0.72
CA LEU A 221 -3.36 13.30 -1.80
C LEU A 221 -3.82 14.68 -1.33
N LYS A 222 -4.46 14.75 -0.15
CA LYS A 222 -4.86 16.03 0.47
C LYS A 222 -3.65 16.91 0.76
N ARG A 223 -2.56 16.34 1.31
CA ARG A 223 -1.34 17.08 1.63
C ARG A 223 -0.62 17.60 0.39
N LYS A 224 -0.60 16.83 -0.69
CA LYS A 224 0.00 17.25 -1.97
C LYS A 224 -0.81 18.32 -2.72
N ALA A 225 -2.10 18.47 -2.38
CA ALA A 225 -2.98 19.48 -2.95
C ALA A 225 -3.00 20.82 -2.18
N SER A 226 -2.38 20.86 -0.98
CA SER A 226 -2.32 22.04 -0.09
C SER A 226 -1.04 22.83 -0.29
#